data_c0ebda5ef7ec3d5a6a2488a22ae3c1b7
#
_entry.id   c0ebda5ef7ec3d5a6a2488a22ae3c1b7
#
_cell.length_a   1.000
_cell.length_b   1.000
_cell.length_c   1.000
_cell.angle_alpha   90.00
_cell.angle_beta   90.00
_cell.angle_gamma   90.00
#
_symmetry.space_group_name_H-M   'P 1'
#
loop_
_entity.id
_entity.type
_entity.pdbx_description
1 polymer ?
#
loop_
_entity_poly.entity_id
_entity_poly.type
_entity_poly.pdbx_seq_one_letter_code
_entity_poly.pdbx_strand_id
1 'polypeptide(L)'
;MQKFFKNIIVFVAGFIPIILIAMYVFVQAVDVKYIPPVRVSNSVSFNDKIFFCHKKNVNTLAIGSSMTLNNIHSESIVNFLKSDSYLNMGSWGLCIEDVYVMLKEYAKVKMPETVFLTGSMEDFAKREIKYDNSDDIHKILTTDYMLLYYLKYPDVKYYITGVTYYKFLKQLDTTYESLKYDKYGQVKYPTKNFDLNLKRWNHVITNTILDEKNYDYLDSIAIFSHRNNIRLYYVQTPVRKGLVDSLNENKLAQHSNRVQTILKKYNNLFIDTNDKIWEDSLFTDATHMNCNGAKIFTDYFIDKIKNAESSSSIIHQKK
;
A
#
# COMPACT_ATOMS: atom_id res chain seq x y z
N MET A 1 37.30 -29.04 33.21
CA MET A 1 36.00 -29.07 32.56
C MET A 1 34.84 -28.81 33.54
N GLN A 2 34.62 -29.62 34.59
CA GLN A 2 33.48 -29.43 35.52
C GLN A 2 33.39 -28.03 36.14
N LYS A 3 34.51 -27.43 36.58
CA LYS A 3 34.55 -26.09 37.18
C LYS A 3 34.14 -25.00 36.14
N PHE A 4 34.51 -25.18 34.88
CA PHE A 4 34.14 -24.29 33.79
C PHE A 4 32.62 -24.33 33.51
N PHE A 5 32.04 -25.53 33.38
CA PHE A 5 30.58 -25.69 33.20
C PHE A 5 29.80 -25.17 34.40
N LYS A 6 30.28 -25.41 35.64
CA LYS A 6 29.63 -24.86 36.84
C LYS A 6 29.61 -23.33 36.83
N ASN A 7 30.71 -22.68 36.44
CA ASN A 7 30.78 -21.22 36.34
C ASN A 7 29.85 -20.66 35.24
N ILE A 8 29.74 -21.34 34.10
CA ILE A 8 28.78 -20.95 33.04
C ILE A 8 27.35 -21.05 33.54
N ILE A 9 26.97 -22.15 34.21
CA ILE A 9 25.65 -22.35 34.78
C ILE A 9 25.32 -21.26 35.81
N VAL A 10 26.23 -20.95 36.71
CA VAL A 10 26.04 -19.88 37.70
C VAL A 10 25.89 -18.51 37.04
N PHE A 11 26.71 -18.23 36.02
CA PHE A 11 26.63 -16.98 35.27
C PHE A 11 25.29 -16.85 34.54
N VAL A 12 24.87 -17.88 33.78
CA VAL A 12 23.58 -17.91 33.08
C VAL A 12 22.42 -17.80 34.08
N ALA A 13 22.45 -18.56 35.18
CA ALA A 13 21.43 -18.51 36.23
C ALA A 13 21.32 -17.12 36.89
N GLY A 14 22.44 -16.41 37.06
CA GLY A 14 22.46 -15.04 37.59
C GLY A 14 21.92 -13.99 36.59
N PHE A 15 22.12 -14.21 35.27
CA PHE A 15 21.64 -13.30 34.25
C PHE A 15 20.13 -13.44 33.92
N ILE A 16 19.58 -14.65 34.08
CA ILE A 16 18.15 -14.90 33.83
C ILE A 16 17.22 -13.95 34.61
N PRO A 17 17.37 -13.80 35.95
CA PRO A 17 16.56 -12.87 36.73
C PRO A 17 16.68 -11.41 36.25
N ILE A 18 17.89 -10.97 35.90
CA ILE A 18 18.14 -9.61 35.41
C ILE A 18 17.41 -9.38 34.09
N ILE A 19 17.49 -10.35 33.19
CA ILE A 19 16.77 -10.29 31.91
C ILE A 19 15.26 -10.28 32.16
N LEU A 20 14.73 -11.12 33.03
CA LEU A 20 13.31 -11.17 33.36
C LEU A 20 12.82 -9.87 34.00
N ILE A 21 13.59 -9.28 34.91
CA ILE A 21 13.28 -7.97 35.51
C ILE A 21 13.28 -6.87 34.41
N ALA A 22 14.32 -6.85 33.58
CA ALA A 22 14.40 -5.88 32.49
C ALA A 22 13.21 -6.03 31.49
N MET A 23 12.85 -7.27 31.15
CA MET A 23 11.67 -7.56 30.36
C MET A 23 10.37 -7.11 31.04
N TYR A 24 10.21 -7.38 32.33
CA TYR A 24 9.05 -6.94 33.10
C TYR A 24 8.92 -5.42 33.12
N VAL A 25 10.03 -4.72 33.46
CA VAL A 25 10.05 -3.24 33.44
C VAL A 25 9.75 -2.71 32.03
N PHE A 26 10.31 -3.32 31.00
CA PHE A 26 10.03 -2.95 29.61
C PHE A 26 8.55 -3.13 29.25
N VAL A 27 7.95 -4.27 29.59
CA VAL A 27 6.53 -4.56 29.35
C VAL A 27 5.62 -3.59 30.10
N GLN A 28 5.99 -3.17 31.33
CA GLN A 28 5.23 -2.17 32.09
C GLN A 28 5.41 -0.75 31.55
N ALA A 29 6.61 -0.42 31.07
CA ALA A 29 6.92 0.90 30.52
C ALA A 29 6.42 1.09 29.09
N VAL A 30 6.35 0.00 28.31
CA VAL A 30 5.98 0.00 26.90
C VAL A 30 4.72 -0.83 26.71
N ASP A 31 3.66 -0.20 26.22
CA ASP A 31 2.45 -0.94 25.81
C ASP A 31 2.78 -1.82 24.60
N VAL A 32 3.04 -3.11 24.87
CA VAL A 32 3.57 -4.09 23.89
C VAL A 32 2.74 -4.17 22.61
N LYS A 33 1.44 -3.88 22.70
CA LYS A 33 0.54 -3.88 21.51
C LYS A 33 0.87 -2.76 20.50
N TYR A 34 1.67 -1.76 20.92
CA TYR A 34 2.13 -0.67 20.07
C TYR A 34 3.59 -0.76 19.66
N ILE A 35 4.25 -1.89 19.91
CA ILE A 35 5.56 -2.15 19.32
C ILE A 35 5.38 -2.24 17.81
N PRO A 36 6.12 -1.45 17.00
CA PRO A 36 6.06 -1.55 15.56
C PRO A 36 6.32 -2.99 15.08
N PRO A 37 5.71 -3.41 13.97
CA PRO A 37 5.96 -4.74 13.41
C PRO A 37 7.40 -4.90 12.96
N VAL A 38 7.75 -6.13 12.58
CA VAL A 38 9.09 -6.46 12.07
C VAL A 38 9.52 -5.44 11.02
N ARG A 39 10.73 -4.89 11.21
CA ARG A 39 11.31 -3.93 10.30
C ARG A 39 11.77 -4.63 9.03
N VAL A 40 11.18 -4.28 7.89
CA VAL A 40 11.65 -4.68 6.54
C VAL A 40 12.06 -3.46 5.72
N SER A 41 11.68 -2.28 6.20
CA SER A 41 12.00 -1.01 5.58
C SER A 41 12.09 0.11 6.62
N ASN A 42 12.52 1.29 6.20
CA ASN A 42 12.49 2.50 7.03
C ASN A 42 11.07 3.08 7.24
N SER A 43 10.05 2.56 6.57
CA SER A 43 8.66 3.03 6.67
C SER A 43 7.86 2.18 7.65
N VAL A 44 7.40 2.78 8.76
CA VAL A 44 6.53 2.13 9.73
C VAL A 44 5.21 1.70 9.10
N SER A 45 4.63 2.54 8.24
CA SER A 45 3.36 2.26 7.55
C SER A 45 3.49 1.06 6.60
N PHE A 46 4.60 0.96 5.87
CA PHE A 46 4.85 -0.18 5.00
C PHE A 46 5.05 -1.47 5.81
N ASN A 47 5.86 -1.41 6.87
CA ASN A 47 6.09 -2.57 7.74
C ASN A 47 4.78 -3.07 8.36
N ASP A 48 3.92 -2.15 8.82
CA ASP A 48 2.60 -2.49 9.35
C ASP A 48 1.68 -3.10 8.27
N LYS A 49 1.73 -2.59 7.04
CA LYS A 49 0.97 -3.16 5.93
C LYS A 49 1.40 -4.59 5.61
N ILE A 50 2.69 -4.88 5.54
CA ILE A 50 3.21 -6.24 5.33
C ILE A 50 2.76 -7.16 6.47
N PHE A 51 2.83 -6.69 7.72
CA PHE A 51 2.34 -7.44 8.87
C PHE A 51 0.82 -7.69 8.81
N PHE A 52 0.03 -6.70 8.41
CA PHE A 52 -1.42 -6.86 8.20
C PHE A 52 -1.74 -7.91 7.13
N CYS A 53 -0.91 -8.01 6.09
CA CYS A 53 -1.08 -8.96 5.00
C CYS A 53 -0.58 -10.37 5.33
N HIS A 54 0.03 -10.58 6.50
CA HIS A 54 0.56 -11.87 6.93
C HIS A 54 -0.50 -12.98 6.85
N LYS A 55 -0.14 -14.10 6.23
CA LYS A 55 -0.99 -15.29 6.01
C LYS A 55 -2.28 -15.05 5.21
N LYS A 56 -2.40 -13.92 4.53
CA LYS A 56 -3.54 -13.64 3.66
C LYS A 56 -3.24 -14.09 2.23
N ASN A 57 -3.96 -15.12 1.78
CA ASN A 57 -3.83 -15.67 0.43
C ASN A 57 -5.11 -15.37 -0.35
N VAL A 58 -5.05 -14.39 -1.25
CA VAL A 58 -6.22 -13.93 -2.02
C VAL A 58 -5.95 -13.99 -3.53
N ASN A 59 -7.02 -14.03 -4.31
CA ASN A 59 -6.94 -14.03 -5.78
C ASN A 59 -6.87 -12.62 -6.36
N THR A 60 -7.32 -11.61 -5.62
CA THR A 60 -7.36 -10.23 -6.10
C THR A 60 -6.63 -9.31 -5.14
N LEU A 61 -5.71 -8.51 -5.69
CA LEU A 61 -4.99 -7.46 -4.96
C LEU A 61 -5.42 -6.07 -5.44
N ALA A 62 -5.54 -5.14 -4.51
CA ALA A 62 -5.33 -3.73 -4.80
C ALA A 62 -3.94 -3.35 -4.26
N ILE A 63 -3.09 -2.79 -5.10
CA ILE A 63 -1.69 -2.53 -4.79
C ILE A 63 -1.31 -1.14 -5.28
N GLY A 64 -0.57 -0.38 -4.49
CA GLY A 64 -0.18 0.99 -4.82
C GLY A 64 0.14 1.80 -3.58
N SER A 65 0.22 3.11 -3.76
CA SER A 65 0.48 4.08 -2.72
C SER A 65 -0.73 4.31 -1.80
N SER A 66 -0.72 5.42 -1.09
CA SER A 66 -1.89 5.94 -0.36
C SER A 66 -3.12 6.13 -1.27
N MET A 67 -2.94 6.32 -2.57
CA MET A 67 -4.03 6.37 -3.54
C MET A 67 -4.83 5.06 -3.55
N THR A 68 -4.17 3.92 -3.54
CA THR A 68 -4.81 2.62 -3.41
C THR A 68 -5.36 2.40 -2.00
N LEU A 69 -4.58 2.76 -0.99
CA LEU A 69 -4.94 2.54 0.42
C LEU A 69 -6.26 3.22 0.80
N ASN A 70 -6.46 4.46 0.37
CA ASN A 70 -7.58 5.30 0.79
C ASN A 70 -8.71 5.37 -0.25
N ASN A 71 -8.37 5.44 -1.54
CA ASN A 71 -9.36 5.75 -2.58
C ASN A 71 -10.08 4.51 -3.13
N ILE A 72 -9.57 3.28 -2.90
CA ILE A 72 -10.32 2.07 -3.27
C ILE A 72 -11.25 1.66 -2.12
N HIS A 73 -12.56 1.65 -2.40
CA HIS A 73 -13.57 1.15 -1.45
C HIS A 73 -13.64 -0.36 -1.51
N SER A 74 -13.17 -1.03 -0.45
CA SER A 74 -13.03 -2.50 -0.39
C SER A 74 -14.33 -3.24 -0.67
N GLU A 75 -15.44 -2.80 -0.08
CA GLU A 75 -16.74 -3.46 -0.24
C GLU A 75 -17.28 -3.39 -1.67
N SER A 76 -17.03 -2.27 -2.39
CA SER A 76 -17.39 -2.15 -3.82
C SER A 76 -16.63 -3.16 -4.67
N ILE A 77 -15.32 -3.35 -4.40
CA ILE A 77 -14.51 -4.35 -5.10
C ILE A 77 -15.03 -5.77 -4.82
N VAL A 78 -15.27 -6.11 -3.55
CA VAL A 78 -15.78 -7.44 -3.15
C VAL A 78 -17.13 -7.74 -3.81
N ASN A 79 -18.03 -6.76 -3.85
CA ASN A 79 -19.32 -6.90 -4.50
C ASN A 79 -19.17 -7.07 -6.03
N PHE A 80 -18.25 -6.36 -6.66
CA PHE A 80 -17.95 -6.51 -8.08
C PHE A 80 -17.40 -7.90 -8.41
N LEU A 81 -16.45 -8.38 -7.61
CA LEU A 81 -15.82 -9.68 -7.78
C LEU A 81 -16.75 -10.85 -7.36
N LYS A 82 -17.80 -10.57 -6.60
CA LYS A 82 -18.64 -11.58 -5.91
C LYS A 82 -17.78 -12.57 -5.11
N SER A 83 -16.73 -12.09 -4.48
CA SER A 83 -15.74 -12.89 -3.76
C SER A 83 -15.04 -12.08 -2.67
N ASP A 84 -14.88 -12.67 -1.49
CA ASP A 84 -14.10 -12.14 -0.38
C ASP A 84 -12.58 -12.31 -0.56
N SER A 85 -12.15 -12.98 -1.65
CA SER A 85 -10.73 -13.21 -1.97
C SER A 85 -10.05 -11.94 -2.50
N TYR A 86 -10.09 -10.88 -1.70
CA TYR A 86 -9.57 -9.55 -2.00
C TYR A 86 -8.73 -9.00 -0.85
N LEU A 87 -7.65 -8.28 -1.17
CA LEU A 87 -6.77 -7.62 -0.21
C LEU A 87 -6.27 -6.28 -0.78
N ASN A 88 -6.45 -5.21 -0.01
CA ASN A 88 -5.82 -3.93 -0.27
C ASN A 88 -4.44 -3.89 0.40
N MET A 89 -3.39 -4.00 -0.41
CA MET A 89 -1.99 -3.91 0.00
C MET A 89 -1.41 -2.49 -0.16
N GLY A 90 -2.22 -1.50 -0.49
CA GLY A 90 -1.77 -0.11 -0.58
C GLY A 90 -1.15 0.38 0.73
N SER A 91 -0.12 1.21 0.65
CA SER A 91 0.55 1.81 1.81
C SER A 91 1.02 3.23 1.52
N TRP A 92 1.25 3.99 2.59
CA TRP A 92 1.70 5.37 2.50
C TRP A 92 3.08 5.49 1.85
N GLY A 93 3.23 6.48 0.96
CA GLY A 93 4.52 6.88 0.41
C GLY A 93 5.17 5.90 -0.56
N LEU A 94 4.42 4.92 -1.10
CA LEU A 94 4.95 4.04 -2.14
C LEU A 94 5.04 4.76 -3.48
N CYS A 95 6.14 4.52 -4.20
CA CYS A 95 6.25 4.81 -5.63
C CYS A 95 6.05 3.52 -6.46
N ILE A 96 6.07 3.63 -7.77
CA ILE A 96 5.84 2.47 -8.68
C ILE A 96 6.91 1.39 -8.49
N GLU A 97 8.17 1.75 -8.18
CA GLU A 97 9.21 0.77 -7.84
C GLU A 97 8.81 -0.08 -6.63
N ASP A 98 8.30 0.57 -5.57
CA ASP A 98 7.87 -0.13 -4.36
C ASP A 98 6.68 -1.06 -4.64
N VAL A 99 5.75 -0.62 -5.49
CA VAL A 99 4.61 -1.43 -5.94
C VAL A 99 5.07 -2.67 -6.69
N TYR A 100 6.08 -2.54 -7.56
CA TYR A 100 6.67 -3.69 -8.25
C TYR A 100 7.30 -4.69 -7.28
N VAL A 101 8.06 -4.22 -6.29
CA VAL A 101 8.64 -5.07 -5.24
C VAL A 101 7.55 -5.82 -4.49
N MET A 102 6.49 -5.11 -4.04
CA MET A 102 5.38 -5.73 -3.32
C MET A 102 4.68 -6.81 -4.15
N LEU A 103 4.36 -6.51 -5.41
CA LEU A 103 3.68 -7.47 -6.30
C LEU A 103 4.54 -8.71 -6.50
N LYS A 104 5.82 -8.53 -6.77
CA LYS A 104 6.77 -9.63 -6.99
C LYS A 104 6.93 -10.51 -5.75
N GLU A 105 7.05 -9.90 -4.58
CA GLU A 105 7.23 -10.65 -3.33
C GLU A 105 5.93 -11.35 -2.89
N TYR A 106 4.77 -10.72 -3.06
CA TYR A 106 3.49 -11.39 -2.82
C TYR A 106 3.24 -12.54 -3.79
N ALA A 107 3.56 -12.39 -5.07
CA ALA A 107 3.38 -13.43 -6.07
C ALA A 107 4.17 -14.72 -5.77
N LYS A 108 5.27 -14.65 -4.99
CA LYS A 108 5.98 -15.83 -4.47
C LYS A 108 5.17 -16.58 -3.41
N VAL A 109 4.23 -15.90 -2.72
CA VAL A 109 3.31 -16.50 -1.75
C VAL A 109 2.11 -17.09 -2.47
N LYS A 110 1.46 -16.27 -3.28
CA LYS A 110 0.34 -16.64 -4.14
C LYS A 110 0.28 -15.74 -5.36
N MET A 111 0.23 -16.32 -6.54
CA MET A 111 0.03 -15.59 -7.78
C MET A 111 -1.40 -15.04 -7.82
N PRO A 112 -1.61 -13.71 -7.88
CA PRO A 112 -2.95 -13.13 -7.99
C PRO A 112 -3.51 -13.32 -9.40
N GLU A 113 -4.81 -13.43 -9.53
CA GLU A 113 -5.53 -13.47 -10.82
C GLU A 113 -5.86 -12.07 -11.33
N THR A 114 -6.07 -11.13 -10.39
CA THR A 114 -6.46 -9.75 -10.70
C THR A 114 -5.70 -8.77 -9.81
N VAL A 115 -5.22 -7.69 -10.41
CA VAL A 115 -4.54 -6.60 -9.71
C VAL A 115 -5.17 -5.27 -10.10
N PHE A 116 -5.62 -4.50 -9.11
CA PHE A 116 -5.97 -3.10 -9.23
C PHE A 116 -4.81 -2.26 -8.75
N LEU A 117 -4.24 -1.43 -9.60
CA LEU A 117 -3.23 -0.45 -9.27
C LEU A 117 -3.84 0.94 -9.45
N THR A 118 -4.09 1.67 -8.35
CA THR A 118 -4.49 3.08 -8.47
C THR A 118 -3.27 3.96 -8.28
N GLY A 119 -3.09 4.91 -9.17
CA GLY A 119 -1.94 5.77 -9.15
C GLY A 119 -2.24 7.19 -9.62
N SER A 120 -1.40 8.11 -9.16
CA SER A 120 -1.31 9.50 -9.59
C SER A 120 0.08 9.79 -10.14
N MET A 121 0.30 11.02 -10.64
CA MET A 121 1.65 11.45 -11.01
C MET A 121 2.63 11.40 -9.84
N GLU A 122 2.17 11.60 -8.60
CA GLU A 122 3.03 11.58 -7.41
C GLU A 122 3.70 10.22 -7.18
N ASP A 123 3.04 9.13 -7.59
CA ASP A 123 3.58 7.77 -7.45
C ASP A 123 4.75 7.49 -8.40
N PHE A 124 5.00 8.40 -9.35
CA PHE A 124 6.15 8.38 -10.24
C PHE A 124 7.30 9.29 -9.77
N ALA A 125 7.21 9.87 -8.57
CA ALA A 125 8.31 10.58 -7.95
C ALA A 125 9.45 9.63 -7.53
N LYS A 126 10.58 10.22 -7.12
CA LYS A 126 11.72 9.45 -6.62
C LYS A 126 11.32 8.63 -5.39
N ARG A 127 11.82 7.41 -5.32
CA ARG A 127 11.62 6.50 -4.19
C ARG A 127 12.17 7.06 -2.88
N GLU A 128 11.39 6.96 -1.82
CA GLU A 128 11.75 7.35 -0.46
C GLU A 128 11.93 6.15 0.49
N ILE A 129 11.27 5.02 0.19
CA ILE A 129 11.33 3.82 1.02
C ILE A 129 12.64 3.08 0.75
N LYS A 130 13.33 2.74 1.85
CA LYS A 130 14.55 1.94 1.81
C LYS A 130 14.27 0.60 2.49
N TYR A 131 14.58 -0.47 1.81
CA TYR A 131 14.43 -1.83 2.33
C TYR A 131 15.73 -2.30 2.96
N ASP A 132 15.62 -3.02 4.08
CA ASP A 132 16.74 -3.76 4.67
C ASP A 132 17.04 -5.01 3.82
N ASN A 133 15.99 -5.76 3.50
CA ASN A 133 16.04 -6.86 2.53
C ASN A 133 14.62 -7.12 1.96
N SER A 134 14.35 -6.67 0.74
CA SER A 134 13.05 -6.86 0.10
C SER A 134 12.71 -8.34 -0.15
N ASP A 135 13.71 -9.20 -0.36
CA ASP A 135 13.51 -10.63 -0.60
C ASP A 135 12.94 -11.38 0.63
N ASP A 136 12.97 -10.79 1.81
CA ASP A 136 12.35 -11.39 3.00
C ASP A 136 10.86 -11.08 3.14
N ILE A 137 10.31 -10.17 2.36
CA ILE A 137 8.90 -9.78 2.46
C ILE A 137 7.98 -10.99 2.32
N HIS A 138 8.18 -11.84 1.30
CA HIS A 138 7.36 -13.04 1.10
C HIS A 138 7.50 -14.05 2.25
N LYS A 139 8.69 -14.15 2.86
CA LYS A 139 8.91 -15.02 4.02
C LYS A 139 8.16 -14.51 5.24
N ILE A 140 8.16 -13.19 5.47
CA ILE A 140 7.39 -12.56 6.54
C ILE A 140 5.88 -12.76 6.30
N LEU A 141 5.42 -12.65 5.06
CA LEU A 141 4.01 -12.88 4.71
C LEU A 141 3.53 -14.31 5.04
N THR A 142 4.43 -15.29 5.09
CA THR A 142 4.10 -16.71 5.26
C THR A 142 4.53 -17.35 6.58
N THR A 143 5.49 -16.74 7.30
CA THR A 143 6.15 -17.39 8.46
C THR A 143 5.21 -17.62 9.64
N ASP A 144 5.39 -18.76 10.31
CA ASP A 144 4.82 -19.01 11.66
C ASP A 144 5.75 -18.52 12.79
N TYR A 145 6.98 -18.16 12.47
CA TYR A 145 8.04 -17.85 13.42
C TYR A 145 8.45 -16.38 13.37
N MET A 146 7.50 -15.48 13.56
CA MET A 146 7.72 -14.02 13.48
C MET A 146 8.87 -13.56 14.39
N LEU A 147 9.03 -14.18 15.58
CA LEU A 147 10.11 -13.85 16.52
C LEU A 147 11.51 -13.94 15.89
N LEU A 148 11.73 -14.89 14.96
CA LEU A 148 13.03 -15.04 14.29
C LEU A 148 13.37 -13.80 13.44
N TYR A 149 12.36 -13.15 12.88
CA TYR A 149 12.57 -11.92 12.11
C TYR A 149 12.85 -10.71 12.99
N TYR A 150 12.25 -10.61 14.17
CA TYR A 150 12.66 -9.60 15.17
C TYR A 150 14.12 -9.78 15.58
N LEU A 151 14.59 -11.02 15.72
CA LEU A 151 15.98 -11.32 16.03
C LEU A 151 16.92 -11.08 14.82
N LYS A 152 16.43 -11.30 13.61
CA LYS A 152 17.19 -11.02 12.38
C LYS A 152 17.37 -9.52 12.12
N TYR A 153 16.39 -8.71 12.51
CA TYR A 153 16.40 -7.25 12.36
C TYR A 153 16.34 -6.56 13.75
N PRO A 154 17.40 -6.66 14.59
CA PRO A 154 17.38 -6.22 15.97
C PRO A 154 17.58 -4.70 16.10
N ASP A 155 16.78 -3.89 15.42
CA ASP A 155 16.84 -2.43 15.52
C ASP A 155 16.08 -1.96 16.76
N VAL A 156 16.75 -2.05 17.92
CA VAL A 156 16.19 -1.64 19.22
C VAL A 156 15.72 -0.17 19.18
N LYS A 157 16.45 0.70 18.47
CA LYS A 157 16.08 2.10 18.33
C LYS A 157 14.74 2.24 17.59
N TYR A 158 14.57 1.55 16.45
CA TYR A 158 13.32 1.56 15.69
C TYR A 158 12.14 1.10 16.56
N TYR A 159 12.28 0.01 17.30
CA TYR A 159 11.18 -0.53 18.12
C TYR A 159 10.84 0.38 19.30
N ILE A 160 11.83 0.91 20.03
CA ILE A 160 11.58 1.77 21.19
C ILE A 160 11.06 3.15 20.75
N THR A 161 11.74 3.81 19.82
CA THR A 161 11.32 5.16 19.41
C THR A 161 10.05 5.15 18.57
N GLY A 162 9.78 4.04 17.89
CA GLY A 162 8.60 3.87 17.06
C GLY A 162 7.29 3.68 17.84
N VAL A 163 7.33 3.22 19.10
CA VAL A 163 6.13 2.90 19.90
C VAL A 163 5.15 4.08 19.96
N THR A 164 5.61 5.27 20.30
CA THR A 164 4.73 6.45 20.44
C THR A 164 4.11 6.83 19.11
N TYR A 165 4.91 6.85 18.04
CA TYR A 165 4.43 7.15 16.69
C TYR A 165 3.46 6.09 16.17
N TYR A 166 3.78 4.82 16.36
CA TYR A 166 2.92 3.71 15.96
C TYR A 166 1.60 3.69 16.74
N LYS A 167 1.65 3.95 18.05
CA LYS A 167 0.45 4.13 18.89
C LYS A 167 -0.43 5.25 18.33
N PHE A 168 0.16 6.40 18.02
CA PHE A 168 -0.53 7.53 17.42
C PHE A 168 -1.24 7.11 16.12
N LEU A 169 -0.54 6.46 15.19
CA LEU A 169 -1.10 6.02 13.91
C LEU A 169 -2.25 5.00 14.06
N LYS A 170 -2.19 4.14 15.09
CA LYS A 170 -3.21 3.10 15.35
C LYS A 170 -4.45 3.60 16.09
N GLN A 171 -4.33 4.64 16.89
CA GLN A 171 -5.44 5.10 17.76
C GLN A 171 -6.34 6.14 17.11
N LEU A 172 -5.88 6.85 16.08
CA LEU A 172 -6.58 8.02 15.58
C LEU A 172 -7.35 7.74 14.28
N ASP A 173 -8.66 7.82 14.37
CA ASP A 173 -9.59 7.74 13.22
C ASP A 173 -9.51 8.96 12.29
N THR A 174 -8.87 10.04 12.75
CA THR A 174 -8.93 11.36 12.11
C THR A 174 -7.56 11.88 11.69
N THR A 175 -6.51 11.09 11.78
CA THR A 175 -5.19 11.48 11.34
C THR A 175 -4.94 11.08 9.89
N TYR A 176 -4.30 12.01 9.20
CA TYR A 176 -3.56 11.69 7.99
C TYR A 176 -2.53 10.59 8.33
N GLU A 177 -2.35 9.60 7.49
CA GLU A 177 -1.51 8.43 7.72
C GLU A 177 -2.04 7.41 8.76
N SER A 178 -3.33 7.39 9.06
CA SER A 178 -3.92 6.37 9.94
C SER A 178 -3.56 4.95 9.47
N LEU A 179 -3.31 4.05 10.43
CA LEU A 179 -3.10 2.61 10.22
C LEU A 179 -4.30 1.78 10.69
N LYS A 180 -5.47 2.37 10.75
CA LYS A 180 -6.70 1.68 11.12
C LYS A 180 -7.35 1.07 9.88
N TYR A 181 -6.98 -0.15 9.57
CA TYR A 181 -7.48 -0.88 8.41
C TYR A 181 -8.85 -1.49 8.64
N ASP A 182 -9.67 -1.55 7.59
CA ASP A 182 -10.79 -2.48 7.55
C ASP A 182 -10.31 -3.93 7.38
N LYS A 183 -11.23 -4.89 7.34
CA LYS A 183 -10.88 -6.32 7.21
C LYS A 183 -10.09 -6.66 5.94
N TYR A 184 -10.21 -5.82 4.91
CA TYR A 184 -9.53 -5.99 3.63
C TYR A 184 -8.26 -5.16 3.48
N GLY A 185 -7.97 -4.24 4.41
CA GLY A 185 -6.76 -3.43 4.40
C GLY A 185 -6.93 -2.00 3.93
N GLN A 186 -8.13 -1.52 3.65
CA GLN A 186 -8.40 -0.12 3.35
C GLN A 186 -8.33 0.74 4.62
N VAL A 187 -7.83 1.96 4.52
CA VAL A 187 -8.00 3.03 5.51
C VAL A 187 -9.12 3.96 5.04
N LYS A 188 -10.19 4.07 5.83
CA LYS A 188 -11.35 4.90 5.52
C LYS A 188 -11.24 6.24 6.25
N TYR A 189 -11.33 7.34 5.52
CA TYR A 189 -11.42 8.67 6.12
C TYR A 189 -12.87 9.08 6.36
N PRO A 190 -13.17 9.79 7.46
CA PRO A 190 -14.52 10.27 7.73
C PRO A 190 -14.96 11.32 6.70
N THR A 191 -16.24 11.29 6.34
CA THR A 191 -16.83 12.21 5.35
C THR A 191 -16.92 13.66 5.81
N LYS A 192 -16.83 13.91 7.12
CA LYS A 192 -17.00 15.24 7.71
C LYS A 192 -15.71 16.08 7.79
N ASN A 193 -14.57 15.46 7.50
CA ASN A 193 -13.26 16.10 7.62
C ASN A 193 -12.61 16.20 6.24
N PHE A 194 -13.19 16.98 5.33
CA PHE A 194 -12.42 17.43 4.18
C PHE A 194 -11.36 18.42 4.67
N ASP A 195 -10.29 18.59 3.90
CA ASP A 195 -9.05 19.26 4.27
C ASP A 195 -8.38 18.71 5.55
N LEU A 196 -8.51 17.41 5.82
CA LEU A 196 -7.85 16.72 6.93
C LEU A 196 -6.34 17.00 6.99
N ASN A 197 -5.72 17.28 5.84
CA ASN A 197 -4.37 17.78 5.72
C ASN A 197 -4.34 19.12 4.99
N LEU A 198 -4.50 20.21 5.74
CA LEU A 198 -4.53 21.59 5.21
C LEU A 198 -3.31 21.93 4.34
N LYS A 199 -2.13 21.40 4.69
CA LYS A 199 -0.89 21.64 3.91
C LYS A 199 -0.96 21.04 2.52
N ARG A 200 -1.73 19.95 2.36
CA ARG A 200 -1.91 19.26 1.08
C ARG A 200 -3.18 19.63 0.34
N TRP A 201 -4.08 20.41 0.94
CA TRP A 201 -5.36 20.76 0.32
C TRP A 201 -5.19 21.42 -1.05
N ASN A 202 -4.24 22.34 -1.16
CA ASN A 202 -3.94 23.05 -2.40
C ASN A 202 -2.68 22.51 -3.14
N HIS A 203 -2.27 21.28 -2.86
CA HIS A 203 -1.12 20.69 -3.52
C HIS A 203 -1.42 20.37 -4.98
N VAL A 204 -0.60 20.88 -5.90
CA VAL A 204 -0.76 20.69 -7.35
C VAL A 204 0.11 19.54 -7.81
N ILE A 205 -0.51 18.41 -8.16
CA ILE A 205 0.20 17.16 -8.52
C ILE A 205 1.12 17.31 -9.74
N THR A 206 0.80 18.22 -10.66
CA THR A 206 1.65 18.47 -11.84
C THR A 206 2.96 19.18 -11.53
N ASN A 207 3.16 19.67 -10.29
CA ASN A 207 4.44 20.19 -9.83
C ASN A 207 5.43 19.09 -9.43
N THR A 208 4.98 17.85 -9.32
CA THR A 208 5.82 16.69 -8.96
C THR A 208 6.95 16.50 -9.96
N ILE A 209 8.17 16.29 -9.45
CA ILE A 209 9.33 15.88 -10.26
C ILE A 209 9.27 14.37 -10.44
N LEU A 210 9.11 13.94 -11.69
CA LEU A 210 8.99 12.53 -12.03
C LEU A 210 10.37 11.87 -12.12
N ASP A 211 10.46 10.63 -11.66
CA ASP A 211 11.60 9.75 -11.90
C ASP A 211 11.29 8.82 -13.06
N GLU A 212 12.06 8.90 -14.12
CA GLU A 212 11.90 8.10 -15.33
C GLU A 212 11.92 6.59 -15.04
N LYS A 213 12.67 6.16 -14.04
CA LYS A 213 12.74 4.75 -13.62
C LYS A 213 11.38 4.20 -13.19
N ASN A 214 10.49 5.03 -12.67
CA ASN A 214 9.16 4.56 -12.29
C ASN A 214 8.31 4.14 -13.49
N TYR A 215 8.55 4.69 -14.67
CA TYR A 215 7.92 4.19 -15.90
C TYR A 215 8.49 2.84 -16.35
N ASP A 216 9.79 2.59 -16.14
CA ASP A 216 10.42 1.29 -16.38
C ASP A 216 9.87 0.23 -15.41
N TYR A 217 9.61 0.60 -14.15
CA TYR A 217 8.95 -0.28 -13.19
C TYR A 217 7.48 -0.53 -13.54
N LEU A 218 6.75 0.45 -14.08
CA LEU A 218 5.40 0.22 -14.60
C LEU A 218 5.42 -0.77 -15.78
N ASP A 219 6.38 -0.63 -16.72
CA ASP A 219 6.57 -1.61 -17.80
C ASP A 219 6.87 -3.01 -17.24
N SER A 220 7.69 -3.08 -16.18
CA SER A 220 8.00 -4.33 -15.47
C SER A 220 6.76 -4.95 -14.80
N ILE A 221 5.89 -4.16 -14.19
CA ILE A 221 4.59 -4.62 -13.64
C ILE A 221 3.70 -5.12 -14.77
N ALA A 222 3.61 -4.37 -15.86
CA ALA A 222 2.74 -4.71 -16.99
C ALA A 222 3.17 -6.01 -17.69
N ILE A 223 4.48 -6.20 -17.94
CA ILE A 223 5.03 -7.44 -18.54
C ILE A 223 4.91 -8.62 -17.56
N PHE A 224 5.15 -8.40 -16.25
CA PHE A 224 4.99 -9.43 -15.24
C PHE A 224 3.54 -9.92 -15.19
N SER A 225 2.58 -9.00 -15.19
CA SER A 225 1.15 -9.32 -15.20
C SER A 225 0.77 -10.11 -16.45
N HIS A 226 1.20 -9.66 -17.62
CA HIS A 226 0.94 -10.34 -18.89
C HIS A 226 1.51 -11.77 -18.91
N ARG A 227 2.77 -11.94 -18.50
CA ARG A 227 3.44 -13.26 -18.51
C ARG A 227 2.82 -14.27 -17.53
N ASN A 228 2.18 -13.78 -16.48
CA ASN A 228 1.55 -14.61 -15.45
C ASN A 228 0.02 -14.68 -15.57
N ASN A 229 -0.55 -14.18 -16.67
CA ASN A 229 -2.00 -14.14 -16.91
C ASN A 229 -2.77 -13.39 -15.82
N ILE A 230 -2.17 -12.35 -15.25
CA ILE A 230 -2.81 -11.46 -14.26
C ILE A 230 -3.58 -10.38 -15.01
N ARG A 231 -4.85 -10.19 -14.69
CA ARG A 231 -5.64 -9.05 -15.18
C ARG A 231 -5.21 -7.80 -14.41
N LEU A 232 -4.44 -6.94 -15.05
CA LEU A 232 -3.99 -5.68 -14.45
C LEU A 232 -4.89 -4.53 -14.92
N TYR A 233 -5.49 -3.85 -13.95
CA TYR A 233 -6.24 -2.61 -14.13
C TYR A 233 -5.45 -1.47 -13.48
N TYR A 234 -4.89 -0.57 -14.28
CA TYR A 234 -4.35 0.69 -13.78
C TYR A 234 -5.45 1.74 -13.78
N VAL A 235 -5.74 2.30 -12.61
CA VAL A 235 -6.78 3.32 -12.45
C VAL A 235 -6.12 4.64 -12.10
N GLN A 236 -6.20 5.60 -13.02
CA GLN A 236 -5.72 6.96 -12.78
C GLN A 236 -6.59 7.62 -11.72
N THR A 237 -5.98 8.10 -10.62
CA THR A 237 -6.73 8.80 -9.58
C THR A 237 -7.18 10.18 -10.06
N PRO A 238 -8.39 10.61 -9.71
CA PRO A 238 -8.91 11.90 -10.14
C PRO A 238 -8.30 13.05 -9.33
N VAL A 239 -8.42 14.25 -9.89
CA VAL A 239 -8.10 15.50 -9.22
C VAL A 239 -9.40 16.17 -8.78
N ARG A 240 -9.42 16.74 -7.56
CA ARG A 240 -10.59 17.48 -7.07
C ARG A 240 -10.84 18.75 -7.89
N LYS A 241 -12.10 19.15 -7.98
CA LYS A 241 -12.60 20.28 -8.79
C LYS A 241 -11.82 21.58 -8.56
N GLY A 242 -11.59 21.95 -7.30
CA GLY A 242 -10.90 23.20 -6.96
C GLY A 242 -9.43 23.27 -7.36
N LEU A 243 -8.84 22.20 -7.90
CA LEU A 243 -7.46 22.17 -8.40
C LEU A 243 -7.36 22.05 -9.92
N VAL A 244 -8.45 21.79 -10.62
CA VAL A 244 -8.41 21.53 -12.09
C VAL A 244 -7.75 22.69 -12.83
N ASP A 245 -8.15 23.93 -12.56
CA ASP A 245 -7.61 25.12 -13.25
C ASP A 245 -6.14 25.40 -12.94
N SER A 246 -5.59 24.81 -11.87
CA SER A 246 -4.18 24.98 -11.47
C SER A 246 -3.25 23.91 -12.05
N LEU A 247 -3.81 22.91 -12.75
CA LEU A 247 -3.03 21.83 -13.34
C LEU A 247 -2.30 22.27 -14.61
N ASN A 248 -1.11 21.72 -14.80
CA ASN A 248 -0.48 21.72 -16.12
C ASN A 248 -1.07 20.56 -16.94
N GLU A 249 -2.10 20.85 -17.72
CA GLU A 249 -2.84 19.87 -18.54
C GLU A 249 -1.93 19.10 -19.50
N ASN A 250 -0.98 19.78 -20.14
CA ASN A 250 -0.03 19.13 -21.05
C ASN A 250 0.81 18.09 -20.34
N LYS A 251 1.30 18.39 -19.12
CA LYS A 251 2.09 17.47 -18.34
C LYS A 251 1.27 16.27 -17.85
N LEU A 252 0.03 16.51 -17.44
CA LEU A 252 -0.89 15.46 -17.04
C LEU A 252 -1.25 14.54 -18.22
N ALA A 253 -1.57 15.12 -19.38
CA ALA A 253 -1.87 14.37 -20.60
C ALA A 253 -0.66 13.55 -21.09
N GLN A 254 0.56 14.11 -21.05
CA GLN A 254 1.79 13.38 -21.40
C GLN A 254 2.01 12.19 -20.46
N HIS A 255 1.82 12.38 -19.14
CA HIS A 255 1.90 11.31 -18.17
C HIS A 255 0.87 10.21 -18.47
N SER A 256 -0.40 10.55 -18.58
CA SER A 256 -1.50 9.61 -18.85
C SER A 256 -1.29 8.83 -20.16
N ASN A 257 -0.90 9.53 -21.24
CA ASN A 257 -0.60 8.89 -22.52
C ASN A 257 0.57 7.89 -22.42
N ARG A 258 1.61 8.23 -21.65
CA ARG A 258 2.77 7.35 -21.44
C ARG A 258 2.36 6.11 -20.66
N VAL A 259 1.62 6.27 -19.56
CA VAL A 259 1.09 5.15 -18.76
C VAL A 259 0.22 4.25 -19.62
N GLN A 260 -0.72 4.83 -20.38
CA GLN A 260 -1.60 4.09 -21.28
C GLN A 260 -0.82 3.30 -22.35
N THR A 261 0.21 3.92 -22.93
CA THR A 261 1.05 3.29 -23.95
C THR A 261 1.77 2.05 -23.40
N ILE A 262 2.37 2.17 -22.19
CA ILE A 262 3.03 1.06 -21.50
C ILE A 262 2.05 -0.09 -21.26
N LEU A 263 0.89 0.19 -20.71
CA LEU A 263 -0.09 -0.83 -20.36
C LEU A 263 -0.67 -1.52 -21.59
N LYS A 264 -0.99 -0.76 -22.63
CA LYS A 264 -1.56 -1.26 -23.89
C LYS A 264 -0.62 -2.23 -24.61
N LYS A 265 0.69 -2.04 -24.52
CA LYS A 265 1.71 -2.92 -25.10
C LYS A 265 1.55 -4.39 -24.65
N TYR A 266 0.99 -4.61 -23.47
CA TYR A 266 0.80 -5.93 -22.88
C TYR A 266 -0.68 -6.29 -22.63
N ASN A 267 -1.60 -5.62 -23.31
CA ASN A 267 -3.05 -5.81 -23.18
C ASN A 267 -3.59 -5.58 -21.75
N ASN A 268 -2.90 -4.75 -20.95
CA ASN A 268 -3.39 -4.31 -19.66
C ASN A 268 -4.30 -3.08 -19.83
N LEU A 269 -5.25 -2.90 -18.92
CA LEU A 269 -6.27 -1.88 -19.05
C LEU A 269 -5.90 -0.61 -18.26
N PHE A 270 -5.91 0.53 -18.95
CA PHE A 270 -5.83 1.87 -18.37
C PHE A 270 -7.23 2.46 -18.23
N ILE A 271 -7.59 2.85 -17.01
CA ILE A 271 -8.86 3.49 -16.68
C ILE A 271 -8.60 4.95 -16.35
N ASP A 272 -8.94 5.84 -17.27
CA ASP A 272 -8.95 7.27 -16.99
C ASP A 272 -10.21 7.65 -16.21
N THR A 273 -10.04 8.39 -15.13
CA THR A 273 -11.15 8.90 -14.30
C THR A 273 -11.22 10.43 -14.27
N ASN A 274 -10.35 11.13 -15.03
CA ASN A 274 -10.35 12.58 -15.13
C ASN A 274 -11.33 13.13 -16.19
N ASP A 275 -12.07 12.27 -16.85
CA ASP A 275 -13.18 12.62 -17.76
C ASP A 275 -14.46 13.05 -17.03
N LYS A 276 -14.43 13.11 -15.70
CA LYS A 276 -15.51 13.55 -14.82
C LYS A 276 -15.00 14.61 -13.85
N ILE A 277 -15.84 15.59 -13.54
CA ILE A 277 -15.59 16.56 -12.48
C ILE A 277 -15.84 15.89 -11.11
N TRP A 278 -14.87 16.01 -10.21
CA TRP A 278 -14.92 15.44 -8.86
C TRP A 278 -15.02 16.55 -7.83
N GLU A 279 -16.16 16.60 -7.14
CA GLU A 279 -16.47 17.66 -6.16
C GLU A 279 -15.51 17.61 -4.97
N ASP A 280 -15.11 18.76 -4.48
CA ASP A 280 -14.17 18.93 -3.34
C ASP A 280 -14.65 18.21 -2.07
N SER A 281 -15.96 18.11 -1.85
CA SER A 281 -16.56 17.42 -0.70
C SER A 281 -16.28 15.90 -0.64
N LEU A 282 -15.74 15.31 -1.72
CA LEU A 282 -15.36 13.91 -1.79
C LEU A 282 -13.91 13.66 -1.32
N PHE A 283 -13.16 14.72 -1.02
CA PHE A 283 -11.73 14.63 -0.70
C PHE A 283 -11.43 15.06 0.75
N THR A 284 -10.30 14.61 1.24
CA THR A 284 -9.69 15.00 2.53
C THR A 284 -8.46 15.88 2.34
N ASP A 285 -7.88 15.87 1.15
CA ASP A 285 -6.81 16.76 0.68
C ASP A 285 -6.86 16.87 -0.86
N ALA A 286 -5.75 17.21 -1.52
CA ALA A 286 -5.68 17.37 -2.97
C ALA A 286 -6.06 16.11 -3.76
N THR A 287 -5.75 14.91 -3.23
CA THR A 287 -5.79 13.64 -3.96
C THR A 287 -6.40 12.48 -3.19
N HIS A 288 -6.43 12.55 -1.85
CA HIS A 288 -7.02 11.50 -1.03
C HIS A 288 -8.50 11.73 -0.80
N MET A 289 -9.28 10.68 -0.98
CA MET A 289 -10.72 10.71 -0.84
C MET A 289 -11.17 10.34 0.58
N ASN A 290 -12.28 10.94 1.03
CA ASN A 290 -13.01 10.43 2.18
C ASN A 290 -13.78 9.14 1.82
N CYS A 291 -14.40 8.47 2.80
CA CYS A 291 -15.06 7.17 2.56
C CYS A 291 -16.19 7.24 1.53
N ASN A 292 -16.89 8.38 1.43
CA ASN A 292 -17.93 8.58 0.42
C ASN A 292 -17.32 8.76 -0.98
N GLY A 293 -16.26 9.58 -1.08
CA GLY A 293 -15.49 9.77 -2.31
C GLY A 293 -14.90 8.47 -2.81
N ALA A 294 -14.26 7.69 -1.93
CA ALA A 294 -13.69 6.38 -2.26
C ALA A 294 -14.74 5.42 -2.82
N LYS A 295 -15.95 5.39 -2.23
CA LYS A 295 -17.04 4.56 -2.74
C LYS A 295 -17.47 5.00 -4.13
N ILE A 296 -17.78 6.28 -4.35
CA ILE A 296 -18.21 6.82 -5.63
C ILE A 296 -17.14 6.61 -6.71
N PHE A 297 -15.87 6.82 -6.37
CA PHE A 297 -14.75 6.59 -7.27
C PHE A 297 -14.61 5.12 -7.68
N THR A 298 -14.70 4.22 -6.69
CA THR A 298 -14.58 2.78 -6.96
C THR A 298 -15.74 2.28 -7.82
N ASP A 299 -16.97 2.65 -7.52
CA ASP A 299 -18.14 2.28 -8.31
C ASP A 299 -18.00 2.81 -9.76
N TYR A 300 -17.51 4.05 -9.94
CA TYR A 300 -17.29 4.67 -11.24
C TYR A 300 -16.26 3.90 -12.09
N PHE A 301 -15.10 3.59 -11.57
CA PHE A 301 -14.11 2.87 -12.35
C PHE A 301 -14.50 1.40 -12.61
N ILE A 302 -15.23 0.76 -11.71
CA ILE A 302 -15.80 -0.56 -11.94
C ILE A 302 -16.75 -0.56 -13.15
N ASP A 303 -17.60 0.45 -13.27
CA ASP A 303 -18.50 0.56 -14.43
C ASP A 303 -17.73 0.80 -15.74
N LYS A 304 -16.64 1.57 -15.70
CA LYS A 304 -15.74 1.69 -16.86
C LYS A 304 -15.08 0.35 -17.24
N ILE A 305 -14.66 -0.45 -16.26
CA ILE A 305 -14.11 -1.79 -16.51
C ILE A 305 -15.15 -2.68 -17.20
N LYS A 306 -16.37 -2.76 -16.67
CA LYS A 306 -17.46 -3.55 -17.28
C LYS A 306 -17.72 -3.17 -18.72
N ASN A 307 -17.76 -1.85 -19.02
CA ASN A 307 -17.99 -1.34 -20.37
C ASN A 307 -16.85 -1.72 -21.31
N ALA A 308 -15.58 -1.61 -20.87
CA ALA A 308 -14.42 -1.96 -21.67
C ALA A 308 -14.37 -3.47 -21.98
N GLU A 309 -14.66 -4.32 -21.01
CA GLU A 309 -14.68 -5.80 -21.16
C GLU A 309 -15.84 -6.23 -22.10
N SER A 310 -17.01 -5.64 -21.95
CA SER A 310 -18.18 -5.92 -22.82
C SER A 310 -17.88 -5.56 -24.28
N SER A 311 -17.21 -4.44 -24.52
CA SER A 311 -16.82 -4.00 -25.86
C SER A 311 -15.80 -4.96 -26.52
N SER A 312 -14.88 -5.50 -25.73
CA SER A 312 -13.87 -6.45 -26.19
C SER A 312 -14.47 -7.81 -26.57
N SER A 313 -15.45 -8.29 -25.83
CA SER A 313 -16.15 -9.57 -26.09
C SER A 313 -16.95 -9.55 -27.38
N ILE A 314 -17.54 -8.42 -27.74
CA ILE A 314 -18.32 -8.25 -29.00
C ILE A 314 -17.40 -8.33 -30.23
N ILE A 315 -16.16 -7.85 -30.14
CA ILE A 315 -15.19 -7.87 -31.24
C ILE A 315 -14.71 -9.29 -31.51
N HIS A 316 -14.55 -10.12 -30.47
CA HIS A 316 -14.11 -11.52 -30.62
C HIS A 316 -15.20 -12.48 -31.12
N GLN A 317 -16.50 -12.14 -30.99
CA GLN A 317 -17.60 -12.91 -31.55
C GLN A 317 -17.87 -12.61 -33.05
N LYS A 318 -17.28 -11.55 -33.62
CA LYS A 318 -17.44 -11.17 -35.01
C LYS A 318 -16.28 -11.58 -35.93
N LYS A 319 -15.30 -12.31 -35.40
CA LYS A 319 -14.21 -12.94 -36.16
C LYS A 319 -14.38 -14.47 -36.17
#